data_c8b0cae9c4a7e6f0d444a13b0413a437
#
_entry.id   c8b0cae9c4a7e6f0d444a13b0413a437
#
_cell.length_a   1.000
_cell.length_b   1.000
_cell.length_c   1.000
_cell.angle_alpha   90.00
_cell.angle_beta   90.00
_cell.angle_gamma   90.00
#
_symmetry.space_group_name_H-M   'P 1'
#
loop_
_entity.id
_entity.type
_entity.pdbx_description
1 polymer ?
#
loop_
_entity_poly.entity_id
_entity_poly.type
_entity_poly.pdbx_seq_one_letter_code
_entity_poly.pdbx_strand_id
1 'polypeptide(L)'
;MEMIDEKASGHQAGRRAAGEDPAKREQILEGARRIFLEQGFEAASMNDITRAAGVSKGTIYVYFENKEDLFAELIEHQRRLITETVSHAVDGHLPLAEALNAFGTLFATHVTSEYTIRAMRMVIAVSHRMTGLSSRFFAATPINPVSVLQRYLDEKVAEGAISCEDTTLAAKQFIELTTVGLFKQRLFGSMTVAPGAAEIERNVASAVRMFLAAYGVAAVA
;
A
#
# COMPACT_ATOMS: atom_id res chain seq x y z
N MET A 1 -25.13 -33.05 -51.87
CA MET A 1 -25.74 -32.01 -51.09
C MET A 1 -25.47 -32.34 -49.62
N GLU A 2 -24.25 -32.01 -49.20
CA GLU A 2 -23.70 -32.33 -47.87
C GLU A 2 -23.96 -31.12 -46.94
N MET A 3 -24.65 -31.39 -45.85
CA MET A 3 -24.85 -30.42 -44.78
C MET A 3 -23.63 -30.46 -43.86
N ILE A 4 -22.94 -29.35 -43.76
CA ILE A 4 -21.81 -29.14 -42.85
C ILE A 4 -22.37 -28.75 -41.49
N ASP A 5 -22.11 -29.63 -40.52
CA ASP A 5 -22.51 -29.45 -39.11
C ASP A 5 -21.50 -28.53 -38.40
N GLU A 6 -21.90 -27.30 -38.11
CA GLU A 6 -21.08 -26.28 -37.45
C GLU A 6 -21.15 -26.47 -35.94
N LYS A 7 -20.22 -27.25 -35.39
CA LYS A 7 -20.03 -27.42 -33.96
C LYS A 7 -19.46 -26.16 -33.36
N ALA A 8 -20.33 -25.40 -32.67
CA ALA A 8 -19.94 -24.30 -31.79
C ALA A 8 -18.94 -24.78 -30.73
N SER A 9 -17.72 -24.28 -30.86
CA SER A 9 -16.65 -24.43 -29.86
C SER A 9 -16.98 -23.59 -28.63
N GLY A 10 -17.63 -24.21 -27.64
CA GLY A 10 -17.79 -23.62 -26.32
C GLY A 10 -16.45 -23.49 -25.61
N HIS A 11 -16.02 -22.27 -25.38
CA HIS A 11 -14.85 -21.94 -24.54
C HIS A 11 -15.15 -22.39 -23.12
N GLN A 12 -14.67 -23.57 -22.74
CA GLN A 12 -14.61 -24.01 -21.35
C GLN A 12 -13.53 -23.18 -20.65
N ALA A 13 -13.95 -22.14 -19.91
CA ALA A 13 -13.11 -21.54 -18.90
C ALA A 13 -12.68 -22.63 -17.92
N GLY A 14 -11.41 -23.02 -17.96
CA GLY A 14 -10.85 -24.06 -17.12
C GLY A 14 -11.17 -23.79 -15.65
N ARG A 15 -11.73 -24.79 -14.94
CA ARG A 15 -11.93 -24.76 -13.49
C ARG A 15 -10.56 -24.58 -12.84
N ARG A 16 -10.30 -23.41 -12.27
CA ARG A 16 -9.10 -23.18 -11.44
C ARG A 16 -9.14 -24.10 -10.23
N ALA A 17 -7.95 -24.54 -9.75
CA ALA A 17 -7.85 -25.33 -8.54
C ALA A 17 -8.45 -24.58 -7.34
N ALA A 18 -8.96 -25.30 -6.35
CA ALA A 18 -9.50 -24.69 -5.16
C ALA A 18 -8.38 -23.90 -4.45
N GLY A 19 -8.60 -22.61 -4.17
CA GLY A 19 -7.62 -21.72 -3.57
C GLY A 19 -6.84 -20.85 -4.57
N GLU A 20 -6.95 -21.05 -5.87
CA GLU A 20 -6.19 -20.32 -6.91
C GLU A 20 -7.00 -19.24 -7.64
N ASP A 21 -8.25 -18.99 -7.25
CA ASP A 21 -9.07 -17.94 -7.87
C ASP A 21 -8.78 -16.57 -7.25
N PRO A 22 -8.09 -15.64 -7.97
CA PRO A 22 -7.75 -14.33 -7.45
C PRO A 22 -8.98 -13.47 -7.13
N ALA A 23 -10.05 -13.61 -7.92
CA ALA A 23 -11.28 -12.86 -7.70
C ALA A 23 -11.97 -13.31 -6.40
N LYS A 24 -11.92 -14.61 -6.11
CA LYS A 24 -12.45 -15.16 -4.87
C LYS A 24 -11.62 -14.74 -3.66
N ARG A 25 -10.27 -14.71 -3.81
CA ARG A 25 -9.35 -14.21 -2.78
C ARG A 25 -9.65 -12.75 -2.45
N GLU A 26 -9.79 -11.90 -3.47
CA GLU A 26 -10.13 -10.48 -3.31
C GLU A 26 -11.49 -10.28 -2.63
N GLN A 27 -12.49 -11.06 -3.01
CA GLN A 27 -13.81 -11.04 -2.38
C GLN A 27 -13.73 -11.31 -0.87
N ILE A 28 -12.88 -12.28 -0.46
CA ILE A 28 -12.66 -12.61 0.96
C ILE A 28 -11.92 -11.48 1.67
N LEU A 29 -10.87 -10.92 1.07
CA LEU A 29 -10.11 -9.79 1.62
C LEU A 29 -10.99 -8.56 1.83
N GLU A 30 -11.88 -8.23 0.89
CA GLU A 30 -12.81 -7.12 1.03
C GLU A 30 -13.83 -7.35 2.16
N GLY A 31 -14.36 -8.57 2.30
CA GLY A 31 -15.19 -8.95 3.42
C GLY A 31 -14.46 -8.82 4.77
N ALA A 32 -13.22 -9.28 4.83
CA ALA A 32 -12.35 -9.17 6.01
C ALA A 32 -12.05 -7.71 6.35
N ARG A 33 -11.71 -6.90 5.35
CA ARG A 33 -11.46 -5.47 5.51
C ARG A 33 -12.63 -4.78 6.20
N ARG A 34 -13.84 -5.02 5.72
CA ARG A 34 -15.07 -4.45 6.28
C ARG A 34 -15.25 -4.83 7.74
N ILE A 35 -15.18 -6.13 8.07
CA ILE A 35 -15.39 -6.64 9.42
C ILE A 35 -14.30 -6.14 10.39
N PHE A 36 -13.03 -6.15 9.99
CA PHE A 36 -11.96 -5.65 10.85
C PHE A 36 -12.08 -4.14 11.11
N LEU A 37 -12.55 -3.36 10.14
CA LEU A 37 -12.79 -1.92 10.35
C LEU A 37 -13.99 -1.64 11.25
N GLU A 38 -15.05 -2.45 11.16
CA GLU A 38 -16.28 -2.27 11.95
C GLU A 38 -16.11 -2.73 13.40
N GLN A 39 -15.51 -3.89 13.60
CA GLN A 39 -15.48 -4.59 14.90
C GLN A 39 -14.08 -4.59 15.55
N GLY A 40 -13.04 -4.26 14.80
CA GLY A 40 -11.65 -4.48 15.22
C GLY A 40 -11.22 -5.93 15.10
N PHE A 41 -9.91 -6.18 15.22
CA PHE A 41 -9.33 -7.52 15.04
C PHE A 41 -9.83 -8.51 16.10
N GLU A 42 -9.92 -8.10 17.37
CA GLU A 42 -10.25 -9.00 18.49
C GLU A 42 -11.67 -9.55 18.40
N ALA A 43 -12.66 -8.69 18.17
CA ALA A 43 -14.06 -9.07 18.12
C ALA A 43 -14.45 -9.78 16.83
N ALA A 44 -13.71 -9.54 15.75
CA ALA A 44 -13.95 -10.17 14.45
C ALA A 44 -13.79 -11.69 14.51
N SER A 45 -14.68 -12.42 13.85
CA SER A 45 -14.59 -13.89 13.70
C SER A 45 -14.54 -14.30 12.23
N MET A 46 -13.96 -15.49 11.96
CA MET A 46 -13.99 -16.09 10.61
C MET A 46 -15.42 -16.28 10.10
N ASN A 47 -16.40 -16.51 10.97
CA ASN A 47 -17.81 -16.64 10.57
C ASN A 47 -18.40 -15.30 10.12
N ASP A 48 -18.07 -14.19 10.79
CA ASP A 48 -18.53 -12.86 10.38
C ASP A 48 -17.93 -12.47 9.04
N ILE A 49 -16.63 -12.75 8.86
CA ILE A 49 -15.93 -12.51 7.59
C ILE A 49 -16.52 -13.36 6.47
N THR A 50 -16.78 -14.65 6.71
CA THR A 50 -17.44 -15.55 5.75
C THR A 50 -18.76 -14.98 5.26
N ARG A 51 -19.60 -14.50 6.19
CA ARG A 51 -20.89 -13.89 5.92
C ARG A 51 -20.74 -12.58 5.14
N ALA A 52 -19.80 -11.73 5.58
CA ALA A 52 -19.54 -10.43 4.94
C ALA A 52 -18.97 -10.59 3.52
N ALA A 53 -18.14 -11.59 3.28
CA ALA A 53 -17.59 -11.91 1.98
C ALA A 53 -18.58 -12.65 1.05
N GLY A 54 -19.71 -13.17 1.58
CA GLY A 54 -20.66 -13.94 0.79
C GLY A 54 -20.09 -15.26 0.25
N VAL A 55 -19.23 -15.92 1.04
CA VAL A 55 -18.63 -17.20 0.68
C VAL A 55 -19.06 -18.31 1.65
N SER A 56 -18.84 -19.57 1.30
CA SER A 56 -19.05 -20.68 2.24
C SER A 56 -17.93 -20.79 3.26
N LYS A 57 -18.22 -21.40 4.42
CA LYS A 57 -17.19 -21.68 5.43
C LYS A 57 -16.06 -22.57 4.86
N GLY A 58 -16.39 -23.57 4.05
CA GLY A 58 -15.39 -24.39 3.38
C GLY A 58 -14.52 -23.57 2.43
N THR A 59 -15.12 -22.60 1.70
CA THR A 59 -14.39 -21.74 0.79
C THR A 59 -13.36 -20.89 1.50
N ILE A 60 -13.71 -20.21 2.60
CA ILE A 60 -12.75 -19.30 3.26
C ILE A 60 -11.51 -20.05 3.80
N TYR A 61 -11.70 -21.28 4.34
CA TYR A 61 -10.61 -22.08 4.87
C TYR A 61 -9.71 -22.74 3.80
N VAL A 62 -10.13 -22.71 2.54
CA VAL A 62 -9.25 -23.07 1.40
C VAL A 62 -8.22 -21.97 1.11
N TYR A 63 -8.54 -20.71 1.40
CA TYR A 63 -7.68 -19.56 1.11
C TYR A 63 -6.87 -19.08 2.32
N PHE A 64 -7.43 -19.21 3.52
CA PHE A 64 -6.86 -18.66 4.76
C PHE A 64 -7.06 -19.62 5.92
N GLU A 65 -5.99 -19.95 6.62
CA GLU A 65 -6.03 -20.92 7.73
C GLU A 65 -6.79 -20.40 8.94
N ASN A 66 -6.61 -19.11 9.25
CA ASN A 66 -7.15 -18.47 10.43
C ASN A 66 -7.32 -16.96 10.22
N LYS A 67 -7.81 -16.28 11.24
CA LYS A 67 -8.04 -14.84 11.26
C LYS A 67 -6.73 -14.03 11.16
N GLU A 68 -5.69 -14.53 11.77
CA GLU A 68 -4.34 -13.96 11.81
C GLU A 68 -3.70 -13.96 10.42
N ASP A 69 -3.80 -15.09 9.72
CA ASP A 69 -3.31 -15.24 8.34
C ASP A 69 -4.05 -14.28 7.39
N LEU A 70 -5.37 -14.24 7.49
CA LEU A 70 -6.21 -13.32 6.70
C LEU A 70 -5.89 -11.85 6.98
N PHE A 71 -5.65 -11.49 8.26
CA PHE A 71 -5.28 -10.12 8.62
C PHE A 71 -3.89 -9.74 8.09
N ALA A 72 -2.92 -10.65 8.19
CA ALA A 72 -1.57 -10.44 7.64
C ALA A 72 -1.62 -10.21 6.12
N GLU A 73 -2.39 -11.03 5.41
CA GLU A 73 -2.55 -10.87 3.96
C GLU A 73 -3.26 -9.57 3.58
N LEU A 74 -4.27 -9.15 4.36
CA LEU A 74 -4.93 -7.87 4.15
C LEU A 74 -3.95 -6.69 4.25
N ILE A 75 -3.04 -6.72 5.23
CA ILE A 75 -2.00 -5.71 5.38
C ILE A 75 -1.05 -5.72 4.18
N GLU A 76 -0.60 -6.91 3.74
CA GLU A 76 0.27 -7.02 2.56
C GLU A 76 -0.44 -6.54 1.27
N HIS A 77 -1.71 -6.85 1.11
CA HIS A 77 -2.51 -6.37 -0.01
C HIS A 77 -2.54 -4.83 -0.07
N GLN A 78 -2.80 -4.18 1.08
CA GLN A 78 -2.80 -2.71 1.14
C GLN A 78 -1.42 -2.09 0.87
N ARG A 79 -0.35 -2.75 1.30
CA ARG A 79 1.02 -2.32 0.98
C ARG A 79 1.31 -2.40 -0.52
N ARG A 80 0.85 -3.46 -1.19
CA ARG A 80 0.99 -3.57 -2.65
C ARG A 80 0.26 -2.43 -3.37
N LEU A 81 -0.99 -2.16 -2.99
CA LEU A 81 -1.78 -1.09 -3.60
C LEU A 81 -1.12 0.28 -3.49
N ILE A 82 -0.62 0.67 -2.31
CA ILE A 82 0.08 1.95 -2.19
C ILE A 82 1.38 1.96 -2.98
N THR A 83 2.12 0.86 -2.98
CA THR A 83 3.38 0.76 -3.71
C THR A 83 3.18 0.93 -5.22
N GLU A 84 2.17 0.27 -5.79
CA GLU A 84 1.76 0.44 -7.18
C GLU A 84 1.36 1.89 -7.48
N THR A 85 0.54 2.49 -6.60
CA THR A 85 0.10 3.87 -6.75
C THR A 85 1.26 4.86 -6.79
N VAL A 86 2.23 4.75 -5.86
CA VAL A 86 3.38 5.68 -5.83
C VAL A 86 4.41 5.36 -6.91
N SER A 87 4.48 4.11 -7.40
CA SER A 87 5.35 3.75 -8.52
C SER A 87 5.00 4.57 -9.77
N HIS A 88 3.71 4.64 -10.09
CA HIS A 88 3.24 5.43 -11.24
C HIS A 88 3.59 6.93 -11.15
N ALA A 89 3.77 7.46 -9.95
CA ALA A 89 4.14 8.86 -9.78
C ALA A 89 5.58 9.17 -10.22
N VAL A 90 6.46 8.15 -10.18
CA VAL A 90 7.90 8.28 -10.49
C VAL A 90 8.32 7.55 -11.76
N ASP A 91 7.46 6.70 -12.34
CA ASP A 91 7.71 6.01 -13.62
C ASP A 91 7.52 6.93 -14.85
N GLY A 92 6.97 8.15 -14.64
CA GLY A 92 6.74 9.12 -15.70
C GLY A 92 7.96 10.00 -15.97
N HIS A 93 7.93 10.72 -17.11
CA HIS A 93 8.96 11.69 -17.49
C HIS A 93 8.75 13.07 -16.85
N LEU A 94 8.20 13.12 -15.64
CA LEU A 94 8.00 14.37 -14.91
C LEU A 94 9.36 14.95 -14.45
N PRO A 95 9.48 16.29 -14.43
CA PRO A 95 10.61 16.93 -13.77
C PRO A 95 10.76 16.44 -12.31
N LEU A 96 11.98 16.34 -11.83
CA LEU A 96 12.30 15.79 -10.50
C LEU A 96 11.42 16.36 -9.37
N ALA A 97 11.24 17.67 -9.31
CA ALA A 97 10.42 18.33 -8.31
C ALA A 97 8.94 17.92 -8.39
N GLU A 98 8.42 17.75 -9.60
CA GLU A 98 7.03 17.35 -9.84
C GLU A 98 6.81 15.88 -9.49
N ALA A 99 7.74 14.99 -9.86
CA ALA A 99 7.71 13.58 -9.50
C ALA A 99 7.73 13.37 -7.98
N LEU A 100 8.64 14.07 -7.27
CA LEU A 100 8.69 14.06 -5.82
C LEU A 100 7.42 14.61 -5.18
N ASN A 101 6.84 15.68 -5.73
CA ASN A 101 5.56 16.22 -5.27
C ASN A 101 4.42 15.21 -5.45
N ALA A 102 4.30 14.58 -6.61
CA ALA A 102 3.27 13.59 -6.90
C ALA A 102 3.39 12.37 -5.95
N PHE A 103 4.60 11.81 -5.84
CA PHE A 103 4.90 10.71 -4.91
C PHE A 103 4.53 11.07 -3.48
N GLY A 104 5.02 12.22 -2.97
CA GLY A 104 4.80 12.65 -1.60
C GLY A 104 3.32 12.90 -1.29
N THR A 105 2.57 13.48 -2.21
CA THR A 105 1.14 13.74 -2.06
C THR A 105 0.34 12.45 -2.00
N LEU A 106 0.59 11.50 -2.91
CA LEU A 106 -0.06 10.19 -2.91
C LEU A 106 0.26 9.40 -1.63
N PHE A 107 1.53 9.38 -1.23
CA PHE A 107 1.96 8.70 -0.03
C PHE A 107 1.34 9.31 1.23
N ALA A 108 1.45 10.63 1.43
CA ALA A 108 0.91 11.31 2.61
C ALA A 108 -0.61 11.16 2.71
N THR A 109 -1.35 11.31 1.60
CA THR A 109 -2.80 11.07 1.54
C THR A 109 -3.16 9.67 1.98
N HIS A 110 -2.44 8.66 1.48
CA HIS A 110 -2.71 7.26 1.83
C HIS A 110 -2.44 6.99 3.31
N VAL A 111 -1.24 7.34 3.81
CA VAL A 111 -0.86 6.95 5.18
C VAL A 111 -1.64 7.71 6.27
N THR A 112 -2.18 8.90 5.95
CA THR A 112 -3.02 9.68 6.88
C THR A 112 -4.52 9.38 6.75
N SER A 113 -4.91 8.55 5.79
CA SER A 113 -6.31 8.17 5.57
C SER A 113 -6.90 7.44 6.80
N GLU A 114 -8.21 7.58 6.97
CA GLU A 114 -8.92 6.91 8.08
C GLU A 114 -8.69 5.39 8.05
N TYR A 115 -8.71 4.80 6.87
CA TYR A 115 -8.48 3.37 6.69
C TYR A 115 -7.09 2.94 7.20
N THR A 116 -6.03 3.59 6.71
CA THR A 116 -4.65 3.24 7.08
C THR A 116 -4.40 3.45 8.57
N ILE A 117 -4.91 4.54 9.14
CA ILE A 117 -4.78 4.82 10.57
C ILE A 117 -5.47 3.74 11.43
N ARG A 118 -6.68 3.31 11.07
CA ARG A 118 -7.36 2.21 11.78
C ARG A 118 -6.59 0.90 11.66
N ALA A 119 -6.12 0.57 10.47
CA ALA A 119 -5.30 -0.62 10.24
C ALA A 119 -4.01 -0.59 11.08
N MET A 120 -3.30 0.54 11.11
CA MET A 120 -2.08 0.71 11.92
C MET A 120 -2.34 0.55 13.41
N ARG A 121 -3.43 1.12 13.93
CA ARG A 121 -3.82 0.93 15.33
C ARG A 121 -4.11 -0.54 15.66
N MET A 122 -4.77 -1.26 14.76
CA MET A 122 -4.99 -2.71 14.92
C MET A 122 -3.67 -3.49 14.93
N VAL A 123 -2.75 -3.18 14.01
CA VAL A 123 -1.41 -3.79 13.98
C VAL A 123 -0.67 -3.54 15.30
N ILE A 124 -0.68 -2.31 15.81
CA ILE A 124 -0.05 -1.96 17.09
C ILE A 124 -0.68 -2.76 18.23
N ALA A 125 -2.00 -2.83 18.30
CA ALA A 125 -2.73 -3.54 19.36
C ALA A 125 -2.40 -5.03 19.42
N VAL A 126 -2.12 -5.68 18.30
CA VAL A 126 -1.85 -7.13 18.23
C VAL A 126 -0.35 -7.47 18.13
N SER A 127 0.53 -6.48 17.96
CA SER A 127 1.95 -6.68 17.63
C SER A 127 2.72 -7.51 18.67
N HIS A 128 2.41 -7.39 19.95
CA HIS A 128 3.08 -8.14 21.01
C HIS A 128 2.60 -9.60 21.13
N ARG A 129 1.43 -9.95 20.56
CA ARG A 129 0.94 -11.34 20.50
C ARG A 129 1.25 -12.01 19.17
N MET A 130 1.25 -11.24 18.10
CA MET A 130 1.58 -11.68 16.75
C MET A 130 3.00 -11.20 16.38
N THR A 131 4.01 -11.74 17.05
CA THR A 131 5.42 -11.30 16.88
C THR A 131 5.89 -11.33 15.42
N GLY A 132 5.38 -12.27 14.61
CA GLY A 132 5.64 -12.33 13.18
C GLY A 132 4.95 -11.24 12.35
N LEU A 133 3.86 -10.63 12.85
CA LEU A 133 3.12 -9.61 12.10
C LEU A 133 3.91 -8.30 11.99
N SER A 134 4.52 -7.85 13.08
CA SER A 134 5.39 -6.67 13.07
C SER A 134 6.58 -6.85 12.14
N SER A 135 7.22 -8.03 12.18
CA SER A 135 8.31 -8.37 11.27
C SER A 135 7.84 -8.34 9.81
N ARG A 136 6.68 -8.92 9.51
CA ARG A 136 6.09 -8.90 8.15
C ARG A 136 5.69 -7.49 7.73
N PHE A 137 5.13 -6.69 8.65
CA PHE A 137 4.72 -5.31 8.37
C PHE A 137 5.91 -4.41 8.03
N PHE A 138 7.04 -4.54 8.78
CA PHE A 138 8.26 -3.76 8.55
C PHE A 138 9.29 -4.51 7.69
N ALA A 139 9.05 -5.79 7.37
CA ALA A 139 9.93 -6.52 6.47
C ALA A 139 10.08 -5.75 5.16
N ALA A 140 11.30 -5.58 4.73
CA ALA A 140 11.58 -5.09 3.40
C ALA A 140 11.05 -6.12 2.40
N THR A 141 9.76 -6.03 2.05
CA THR A 141 9.32 -6.65 0.81
C THR A 141 10.19 -6.05 -0.30
N PRO A 142 10.60 -6.84 -1.30
CA PRO A 142 11.47 -6.37 -2.38
C PRO A 142 10.96 -5.08 -3.03
N ILE A 143 9.65 -4.88 -3.02
CA ILE A 143 9.00 -3.70 -3.59
C ILE A 143 8.09 -3.06 -2.52
N ASN A 144 8.43 -1.85 -2.11
CA ASN A 144 7.71 -1.02 -1.14
C ASN A 144 7.95 0.46 -1.47
N PRO A 145 7.19 1.42 -0.89
CA PRO A 145 7.35 2.85 -1.20
C PRO A 145 8.80 3.37 -1.06
N VAL A 146 9.56 2.88 -0.07
CA VAL A 146 10.97 3.27 0.10
C VAL A 146 11.82 2.77 -1.06
N SER A 147 11.70 1.49 -1.44
CA SER A 147 12.49 0.91 -2.54
C SER A 147 12.10 1.49 -3.91
N VAL A 148 10.82 1.85 -4.09
CA VAL A 148 10.37 2.57 -5.30
C VAL A 148 11.06 3.92 -5.41
N LEU A 149 11.00 4.71 -4.33
CA LEU A 149 11.64 6.03 -4.33
C LEU A 149 13.17 5.93 -4.42
N GLN A 150 13.79 4.98 -3.70
CA GLN A 150 15.22 4.72 -3.78
C GLN A 150 15.66 4.48 -5.24
N ARG A 151 15.01 3.54 -5.94
CA ARG A 151 15.35 3.26 -7.36
C ARG A 151 15.26 4.52 -8.22
N TYR A 152 14.20 5.30 -8.06
CA TYR A 152 14.05 6.56 -8.76
C TYR A 152 15.20 7.54 -8.44
N LEU A 153 15.60 7.65 -7.17
CA LEU A 153 16.73 8.50 -6.78
C LEU A 153 18.07 7.98 -7.32
N ASP A 154 18.28 6.66 -7.38
CA ASP A 154 19.46 6.05 -8.02
C ASP A 154 19.58 6.47 -9.49
N GLU A 155 18.46 6.46 -10.23
CA GLU A 155 18.39 6.94 -11.61
C GLU A 155 18.75 8.44 -11.69
N LYS A 156 18.22 9.28 -10.80
CA LYS A 156 18.49 10.73 -10.77
C LYS A 156 19.94 11.06 -10.36
N VAL A 157 20.57 10.23 -9.54
CA VAL A 157 22.02 10.30 -9.26
C VAL A 157 22.80 9.96 -10.52
N ALA A 158 22.45 8.88 -11.23
CA ALA A 158 23.14 8.47 -12.46
C ALA A 158 23.00 9.53 -13.59
N GLU A 159 21.86 10.23 -13.64
CA GLU A 159 21.61 11.36 -14.56
C GLU A 159 22.36 12.66 -14.15
N GLY A 160 22.94 12.71 -12.93
CA GLY A 160 23.58 13.91 -12.39
C GLY A 160 22.59 15.00 -11.94
N ALA A 161 21.31 14.69 -11.81
CA ALA A 161 20.26 15.63 -11.36
C ALA A 161 20.29 15.89 -9.85
N ILE A 162 20.80 14.92 -9.08
CA ILE A 162 21.04 15.00 -7.63
C ILE A 162 22.41 14.43 -7.28
N SER A 163 22.97 14.86 -6.14
CA SER A 163 24.17 14.29 -5.54
C SER A 163 23.80 13.69 -4.18
N CYS A 164 23.87 12.36 -4.07
CA CYS A 164 23.46 11.63 -2.87
C CYS A 164 24.28 10.33 -2.75
N GLU A 165 24.95 10.14 -1.61
CA GLU A 165 25.75 8.92 -1.35
C GLU A 165 24.87 7.75 -0.90
N ASP A 166 23.81 8.01 -0.14
CA ASP A 166 22.88 7.01 0.39
C ASP A 166 21.43 7.33 -0.03
N THR A 167 21.03 6.84 -1.17
CA THR A 167 19.70 7.01 -1.73
C THR A 167 18.62 6.31 -0.90
N THR A 168 18.98 5.24 -0.17
CA THR A 168 18.05 4.57 0.75
C THR A 168 17.71 5.47 1.93
N LEU A 169 18.72 6.09 2.53
CA LEU A 169 18.50 7.06 3.62
C LEU A 169 17.74 8.29 3.13
N ALA A 170 18.11 8.83 1.98
CA ALA A 170 17.44 9.98 1.38
C ALA A 170 15.95 9.69 1.08
N ALA A 171 15.63 8.51 0.56
CA ALA A 171 14.25 8.08 0.35
C ALA A 171 13.45 8.01 1.67
N LYS A 172 14.02 7.42 2.72
CA LYS A 172 13.39 7.36 4.04
C LYS A 172 13.17 8.76 4.62
N GLN A 173 14.17 9.65 4.55
CA GLN A 173 14.08 11.03 5.02
C GLN A 173 12.98 11.79 4.28
N PHE A 174 12.91 11.68 2.96
CA PHE A 174 11.87 12.32 2.18
C PHE A 174 10.48 11.86 2.59
N ILE A 175 10.26 10.55 2.71
CA ILE A 175 8.99 9.96 3.13
C ILE A 175 8.55 10.49 4.50
N GLU A 176 9.45 10.53 5.48
CA GLU A 176 9.15 11.07 6.82
C GLU A 176 8.81 12.56 6.77
N LEU A 177 9.52 13.34 5.95
CA LEU A 177 9.26 14.77 5.79
C LEU A 177 7.86 15.04 5.21
N THR A 178 7.38 14.23 4.28
CA THR A 178 6.05 14.43 3.66
C THR A 178 4.91 14.30 4.66
N THR A 179 5.12 13.56 5.76
CA THR A 179 4.07 13.23 6.75
C THR A 179 4.30 13.88 8.11
N VAL A 180 5.34 14.74 8.23
CA VAL A 180 5.68 15.39 9.49
C VAL A 180 4.50 16.18 10.06
N GLY A 181 4.22 16.00 11.37
CA GLY A 181 3.11 16.65 12.04
C GLY A 181 1.71 16.09 11.68
N LEU A 182 1.58 15.21 10.70
CA LEU A 182 0.30 14.66 10.26
C LEU A 182 0.10 13.21 10.74
N PHE A 183 0.97 12.30 10.33
CA PHE A 183 0.80 10.87 10.57
C PHE A 183 0.72 10.53 12.06
N LYS A 184 1.67 11.02 12.88
CA LYS A 184 1.68 10.73 14.32
C LYS A 184 0.46 11.33 15.03
N GLN A 185 0.04 12.54 14.66
CA GLN A 185 -1.17 13.14 15.24
C GLN A 185 -2.43 12.36 14.89
N ARG A 186 -2.53 11.85 13.64
CA ARG A 186 -3.59 10.93 13.23
C ARG A 186 -3.54 9.64 14.03
N LEU A 187 -2.36 9.02 14.12
CA LEU A 187 -2.18 7.71 14.75
C LEU A 187 -2.54 7.74 16.25
N PHE A 188 -2.14 8.77 16.95
CA PHE A 188 -2.41 8.95 18.41
C PHE A 188 -3.72 9.67 18.71
N GLY A 189 -4.49 10.10 17.72
CA GLY A 189 -5.84 10.63 17.87
C GLY A 189 -5.92 12.11 18.24
N SER A 190 -4.81 12.86 18.26
CA SER A 190 -4.83 14.31 18.43
C SER A 190 -5.39 15.03 17.20
N MET A 191 -5.26 14.42 16.03
CA MET A 191 -5.93 14.81 14.78
C MET A 191 -7.00 13.75 14.45
N THR A 192 -8.27 14.09 14.63
CA THR A 192 -9.40 13.15 14.50
C THR A 192 -9.88 12.99 13.05
N VAL A 193 -9.65 13.99 12.20
CA VAL A 193 -10.05 14.00 10.78
C VAL A 193 -8.80 13.92 9.90
N ALA A 194 -8.90 13.30 8.75
CA ALA A 194 -7.80 13.28 7.79
C ALA A 194 -7.41 14.72 7.37
N PRO A 195 -6.12 15.01 7.18
CA PRO A 195 -5.68 16.34 6.74
C PRO A 195 -6.28 16.67 5.37
N GLY A 196 -6.61 17.92 5.15
CA GLY A 196 -7.11 18.42 3.87
C GLY A 196 -6.00 18.45 2.80
N ALA A 197 -6.40 18.47 1.52
CA ALA A 197 -5.46 18.52 0.39
C ALA A 197 -4.44 19.66 0.52
N ALA A 198 -4.88 20.87 0.87
CA ALA A 198 -4.00 22.04 1.04
C ALA A 198 -2.95 21.86 2.17
N GLU A 199 -3.27 21.08 3.20
CA GLU A 199 -2.34 20.80 4.30
C GLU A 199 -1.28 19.78 3.85
N ILE A 200 -1.69 18.74 3.14
CA ILE A 200 -0.79 17.77 2.54
C ILE A 200 0.13 18.43 1.52
N GLU A 201 -0.41 19.21 0.59
CA GLU A 201 0.34 19.93 -0.43
C GLU A 201 1.40 20.87 0.19
N ARG A 202 1.04 21.62 1.22
CA ARG A 202 1.98 22.49 1.95
C ARG A 202 3.14 21.70 2.57
N ASN A 203 2.85 20.56 3.22
CA ASN A 203 3.87 19.69 3.80
C ASN A 203 4.79 19.10 2.73
N VAL A 204 4.21 18.54 1.69
CA VAL A 204 4.95 17.92 0.59
C VAL A 204 5.80 18.94 -0.15
N ALA A 205 5.26 20.10 -0.48
CA ALA A 205 6.04 21.18 -1.10
C ALA A 205 7.23 21.63 -0.23
N SER A 206 7.06 21.64 1.10
CA SER A 206 8.15 21.90 2.01
C SER A 206 9.19 20.78 2.03
N ALA A 207 8.76 19.52 2.04
CA ALA A 207 9.64 18.36 1.96
C ALA A 207 10.48 18.36 0.67
N VAL A 208 9.84 18.64 -0.48
CA VAL A 208 10.52 18.74 -1.78
C VAL A 208 11.58 19.85 -1.77
N ARG A 209 11.24 21.05 -1.26
CA ARG A 209 12.23 22.14 -1.16
C ARG A 209 13.42 21.76 -0.29
N MET A 210 13.18 21.14 0.87
CA MET A 210 14.26 20.70 1.77
C MET A 210 15.12 19.63 1.12
N PHE A 211 14.50 18.66 0.45
CA PHE A 211 15.19 17.60 -0.25
C PHE A 211 16.09 18.13 -1.37
N LEU A 212 15.54 19.01 -2.21
CA LEU A 212 16.29 19.61 -3.30
C LEU A 212 17.39 20.57 -2.83
N ALA A 213 17.20 21.25 -1.70
CA ALA A 213 18.26 22.05 -1.08
C ALA A 213 19.42 21.22 -0.54
N ALA A 214 19.14 19.97 -0.08
CA ALA A 214 20.16 19.07 0.45
C ALA A 214 20.88 18.27 -0.64
N TYR A 215 20.16 17.84 -1.67
CA TYR A 215 20.63 16.87 -2.66
C TYR A 215 20.65 17.38 -4.10
N GLY A 216 19.93 18.48 -4.41
CA GLY A 216 19.90 19.04 -5.76
C GLY A 216 21.27 19.54 -6.19
N VAL A 217 21.68 19.22 -7.40
CA VAL A 217 22.87 19.81 -8.00
C VAL A 217 22.48 21.20 -8.50
N ALA A 218 23.23 22.25 -8.08
CA ALA A 218 23.02 23.59 -8.61
C ALA A 218 23.20 23.53 -10.13
N ALA A 219 22.24 24.06 -10.89
CA ALA A 219 22.41 24.21 -12.33
C ALA A 219 23.73 24.96 -12.54
N VAL A 220 24.66 24.30 -13.23
CA VAL A 220 25.89 24.99 -13.66
C VAL A 220 25.44 26.06 -14.62
N ALA A 221 25.57 27.33 -14.20
CA ALA A 221 25.19 28.52 -14.97
C ALA A 221 26.09 28.67 -16.20
#